data_cd3beb7ab6c62e913c173a9346f311aa
#
_entry.id   cd3beb7ab6c62e913c173a9346f311aa
#
_cell.length_a   1.000
_cell.length_b   1.000
_cell.length_c   1.000
_cell.angle_alpha   90.00
_cell.angle_beta   90.00
_cell.angle_gamma   90.00
#
_symmetry.space_group_name_H-M   'P 1'
#
loop_
_entity.id
_entity.type
_entity.pdbx_description
1 polymer ?
#
loop_
_entity_poly.entity_id
_entity_poly.type
_entity_poly.pdbx_seq_one_letter_code
_entity_poly.pdbx_strand_id
1 'polypeptide(L)'
;SVGEPWLRKNLAQKYRANPRLKFPNLILGDTRISPDVRMGQGCMVSMGCRISTNVVLGDFVFLNISSLVCHDGKIGDFTTLSPDVKAAGQVVIGEQCEIGLGSNMIQGITIGNRVIAGAGSVIVKDIGSNCTIAGVPAKRIK
;
A
#
# COMPACT_ATOMS: atom_id res chain seq x y z
N SER A 1 -13.08 9.31 -2.27
CA SER A 1 -11.85 8.54 -2.56
C SER A 1 -12.21 7.19 -3.19
N VAL A 2 -11.41 6.74 -4.11
CA VAL A 2 -11.60 5.45 -4.77
C VAL A 2 -10.63 4.45 -4.15
N GLY A 3 -11.14 3.51 -3.35
CA GLY A 3 -10.32 2.51 -2.65
C GLY A 3 -9.71 1.47 -3.60
N GLU A 4 -10.43 1.10 -4.64
CA GLU A 4 -10.01 0.07 -5.59
C GLU A 4 -8.81 0.52 -6.45
N PRO A 5 -7.68 -0.23 -6.43
CA PRO A 5 -6.45 0.15 -7.12
C PRO A 5 -6.60 0.36 -8.62
N TRP A 6 -7.28 -0.55 -9.30
CA TRP A 6 -7.46 -0.50 -10.76
C TRP A 6 -8.33 0.68 -11.21
N LEU A 7 -9.39 1.00 -10.45
CA LEU A 7 -10.27 2.13 -10.76
C LEU A 7 -9.53 3.46 -10.51
N ARG A 8 -8.75 3.55 -9.45
CA ARG A 8 -7.91 4.72 -9.15
C ARG A 8 -6.86 4.94 -10.25
N LYS A 9 -6.24 3.88 -10.76
CA LYS A 9 -5.31 3.94 -11.89
C LYS A 9 -5.99 4.47 -13.15
N ASN A 10 -7.14 3.93 -13.51
CA ASN A 10 -7.88 4.36 -14.71
C ASN A 10 -8.26 5.84 -14.64
N LEU A 11 -8.75 6.30 -13.49
CA LEU A 11 -9.07 7.71 -13.27
C LEU A 11 -7.83 8.60 -13.35
N ALA A 12 -6.74 8.21 -12.70
CA ALA A 12 -5.49 8.96 -12.75
C ALA A 12 -4.96 9.08 -14.18
N GLN A 13 -4.98 8.02 -14.96
CA GLN A 13 -4.55 8.03 -16.35
C GLN A 13 -5.42 8.98 -17.21
N LYS A 14 -6.74 8.93 -17.02
CA LYS A 14 -7.67 9.82 -17.73
C LYS A 14 -7.38 11.32 -17.51
N TYR A 15 -6.98 11.68 -16.29
CA TYR A 15 -6.80 13.08 -15.90
C TYR A 15 -5.34 13.56 -15.95
N ARG A 16 -4.35 12.67 -15.97
CA ARG A 16 -2.92 13.05 -16.04
C ARG A 16 -2.55 13.82 -17.31
N ALA A 17 -3.29 13.65 -18.40
CA ALA A 17 -3.07 14.39 -19.65
C ALA A 17 -3.41 15.89 -19.53
N ASN A 18 -4.15 16.30 -18.51
CA ASN A 18 -4.48 17.71 -18.30
C ASN A 18 -3.39 18.40 -17.45
N PRO A 19 -2.55 19.28 -18.03
CA PRO A 19 -1.45 19.91 -17.32
C PRO A 19 -1.89 20.89 -16.21
N ARG A 20 -3.17 21.27 -16.17
CA ARG A 20 -3.73 22.13 -15.13
C ARG A 20 -4.08 21.35 -13.85
N LEU A 21 -4.15 20.03 -13.90
CA LEU A 21 -4.47 19.20 -12.74
C LEU A 21 -3.20 18.83 -11.99
N LYS A 22 -3.25 19.01 -10.68
CA LYS A 22 -2.22 18.56 -9.75
C LYS A 22 -2.81 17.48 -8.84
N PHE A 23 -1.98 16.54 -8.46
CA PHE A 23 -2.36 15.45 -7.55
C PHE A 23 -1.58 15.58 -6.25
N PRO A 24 -2.02 16.46 -5.33
CA PRO A 24 -1.34 16.61 -4.05
C PRO A 24 -1.51 15.37 -3.19
N ASN A 25 -0.56 15.15 -2.28
CA ASN A 25 -0.68 14.13 -1.26
C ASN A 25 -1.61 14.63 -0.15
N LEU A 26 -2.55 13.78 0.28
CA LEU A 26 -3.47 14.03 1.38
C LEU A 26 -3.01 13.25 2.60
N ILE A 27 -2.55 13.95 3.63
CA ILE A 27 -2.09 13.36 4.88
C ILE A 27 -3.03 13.85 5.99
N LEU A 28 -3.72 12.92 6.63
CA LEU A 28 -4.78 13.21 7.60
C LEU A 28 -4.32 13.04 9.05
N GLY A 29 -4.76 13.96 9.90
CA GLY A 29 -4.76 13.85 11.36
C GLY A 29 -3.42 13.55 12.01
N ASP A 30 -3.42 12.62 12.93
CA ASP A 30 -2.30 12.22 13.79
C ASP A 30 -1.32 11.22 13.14
N THR A 31 -1.11 11.34 11.84
CA THR A 31 -0.16 10.53 11.09
C THR A 31 1.27 10.83 11.51
N ARG A 32 2.08 9.80 11.69
CA ARG A 32 3.51 9.92 11.99
C ARG A 32 4.33 9.39 10.81
N ILE A 33 5.05 10.29 10.17
CA ILE A 33 5.88 10.00 9.00
C ILE A 33 7.30 10.45 9.29
N SER A 34 8.27 9.54 9.12
CA SER A 34 9.69 9.89 9.23
C SER A 34 10.09 10.91 8.15
N PRO A 35 10.94 11.91 8.47
CA PRO A 35 11.25 13.01 7.55
C PRO A 35 11.96 12.58 6.25
N ASP A 36 12.53 11.39 6.22
CA ASP A 36 13.24 10.81 5.07
C ASP A 36 12.35 9.95 4.16
N VAL A 37 11.07 9.83 4.47
CA VAL A 37 10.10 9.12 3.63
C VAL A 37 9.92 9.83 2.29
N ARG A 38 9.98 9.07 1.22
CA ARG A 38 9.72 9.56 -0.15
C ARG A 38 8.35 9.09 -0.61
N MET A 39 7.56 10.00 -1.11
CA MET A 39 6.23 9.72 -1.65
C MET A 39 6.10 10.28 -3.07
N GLY A 40 5.49 9.49 -3.93
CA GLY A 40 5.00 9.96 -5.23
C GLY A 40 3.87 10.97 -5.07
N GLN A 41 3.14 11.22 -6.12
CA GLN A 41 2.01 12.15 -6.13
C GLN A 41 0.67 11.44 -5.85
N GLY A 42 -0.30 12.19 -5.34
CA GLY A 42 -1.68 11.72 -5.16
C GLY A 42 -1.86 10.65 -4.11
N CYS A 43 -0.88 10.46 -3.22
CA CYS A 43 -0.99 9.53 -2.11
C CYS A 43 -2.04 10.01 -1.09
N MET A 44 -2.72 9.06 -0.48
CA MET A 44 -3.62 9.31 0.64
C MET A 44 -3.13 8.54 1.86
N VAL A 45 -2.87 9.25 2.94
CA VAL A 45 -2.45 8.67 4.22
C VAL A 45 -3.46 9.06 5.28
N SER A 46 -4.23 8.08 5.74
CA SER A 46 -5.31 8.28 6.71
C SER A 46 -4.80 8.39 8.14
N MET A 47 -5.70 8.76 9.04
CA MET A 47 -5.42 8.96 10.48
C MET A 47 -4.75 7.74 11.12
N GLY A 48 -3.85 7.98 12.06
CA GLY A 48 -3.17 6.95 12.84
C GLY A 48 -2.12 6.14 12.08
N CYS A 49 -1.90 6.41 10.80
CA CYS A 49 -0.84 5.75 10.04
C CYS A 49 0.54 6.09 10.60
N ARG A 50 1.43 5.12 10.53
CA ARG A 50 2.84 5.27 10.93
C ARG A 50 3.74 4.78 9.81
N ILE A 51 4.64 5.64 9.35
CA ILE A 51 5.59 5.35 8.30
C ILE A 51 6.99 5.62 8.83
N SER A 52 7.79 4.55 8.92
CA SER A 52 9.12 4.59 9.49
C SER A 52 10.17 5.12 8.48
N THR A 53 11.42 5.06 8.87
CA THR A 53 12.56 5.59 8.10
C THR A 53 12.78 4.84 6.78
N ASN A 54 13.34 5.55 5.79
CA ASN A 54 13.73 5.02 4.48
C ASN A 54 12.61 4.29 3.70
N VAL A 55 11.36 4.69 3.94
CA VAL A 55 10.21 4.13 3.20
C VAL A 55 9.99 4.90 1.90
N VAL A 56 9.62 4.15 0.85
CA VAL A 56 9.26 4.71 -0.45
C VAL A 56 7.83 4.31 -0.80
N LEU A 57 6.98 5.29 -1.01
CA LEU A 57 5.63 5.12 -1.55
C LEU A 57 5.62 5.60 -3.00
N GLY A 58 5.07 4.80 -3.89
CA GLY A 58 4.83 5.17 -5.28
C GLY A 58 3.72 6.19 -5.43
N ASP A 59 3.24 6.36 -6.67
CA ASP A 59 2.15 7.27 -6.99
C ASP A 59 0.79 6.68 -6.55
N PHE A 60 -0.09 7.55 -6.05
CA PHE A 60 -1.47 7.19 -5.72
C PHE A 60 -1.61 6.01 -4.74
N VAL A 61 -0.65 5.83 -3.86
CA VAL A 61 -0.74 4.85 -2.78
C VAL A 61 -1.80 5.29 -1.77
N PHE A 62 -2.60 4.35 -1.31
CA PHE A 62 -3.58 4.59 -0.24
C PHE A 62 -3.23 3.78 1.00
N LEU A 63 -2.81 4.46 2.06
CA LEU A 63 -2.66 3.88 3.40
C LEU A 63 -3.90 4.25 4.22
N ASN A 64 -4.72 3.27 4.52
CA ASN A 64 -5.94 3.48 5.28
C ASN A 64 -5.64 3.49 6.79
N ILE A 65 -6.65 3.81 7.59
CA ILE A 65 -6.56 4.09 9.02
C ILE A 65 -5.66 3.09 9.76
N SER A 66 -4.76 3.61 10.61
CA SER A 66 -3.86 2.83 11.47
C SER A 66 -2.91 1.86 10.76
N SER A 67 -2.70 2.01 9.45
CA SER A 67 -1.70 1.21 8.74
C SER A 67 -0.29 1.54 9.20
N LEU A 68 0.56 0.52 9.24
CA LEU A 68 1.97 0.62 9.62
C LEU A 68 2.86 0.15 8.47
N VAL A 69 3.83 0.98 8.07
CA VAL A 69 4.92 0.60 7.17
C VAL A 69 6.24 0.82 7.92
N CYS A 70 6.94 -0.27 8.23
CA CYS A 70 8.21 -0.23 8.93
C CYS A 70 9.37 0.17 7.99
N HIS A 71 10.57 0.28 8.57
CA HIS A 71 11.78 0.77 7.92
C HIS A 71 12.11 0.03 6.60
N ASP A 72 12.67 0.75 5.64
CA ASP A 72 13.10 0.22 4.34
C ASP A 72 11.98 -0.38 3.49
N GLY A 73 10.72 -0.11 3.84
CA GLY A 73 9.55 -0.58 3.11
C GLY A 73 9.37 0.10 1.75
N LYS A 74 8.86 -0.63 0.75
CA LYS A 74 8.54 -0.09 -0.57
C LYS A 74 7.14 -0.49 -0.97
N ILE A 75 6.30 0.49 -1.29
CA ILE A 75 4.92 0.26 -1.72
C ILE A 75 4.75 0.82 -3.13
N GLY A 76 4.40 -0.04 -4.07
CA GLY A 76 4.24 0.30 -5.48
C GLY A 76 2.99 1.14 -5.78
N ASP A 77 2.95 1.70 -6.98
CA ASP A 77 1.92 2.61 -7.44
C ASP A 77 0.50 2.02 -7.30
N PHE A 78 -0.45 2.86 -6.95
CA PHE A 78 -1.87 2.52 -6.83
C PHE A 78 -2.20 1.42 -5.81
N THR A 79 -1.25 0.98 -5.01
CA THR A 79 -1.50 -0.04 -3.97
C THR A 79 -2.30 0.55 -2.82
N THR A 80 -3.23 -0.26 -2.31
CA THR A 80 -4.06 0.05 -1.14
C THR A 80 -3.67 -0.86 0.02
N LEU A 81 -3.32 -0.29 1.15
CA LEU A 81 -3.31 -0.97 2.43
C LEU A 81 -4.60 -0.61 3.17
N SER A 82 -5.47 -1.59 3.38
CA SER A 82 -6.72 -1.44 4.14
C SER A 82 -6.45 -1.12 5.62
N PRO A 83 -7.45 -0.76 6.41
CA PRO A 83 -7.23 -0.42 7.82
C PRO A 83 -6.45 -1.48 8.58
N ASP A 84 -5.57 -1.01 9.48
CA ASP A 84 -4.78 -1.84 10.41
C ASP A 84 -3.84 -2.86 9.72
N VAL A 85 -3.45 -2.64 8.48
CA VAL A 85 -2.44 -3.45 7.79
C VAL A 85 -1.06 -3.11 8.35
N LYS A 86 -0.25 -4.15 8.63
CA LYS A 86 1.11 -3.99 9.16
C LYS A 86 2.13 -4.65 8.25
N ALA A 87 2.99 -3.85 7.64
CA ALA A 87 4.16 -4.28 6.89
C ALA A 87 5.41 -4.11 7.77
N ALA A 88 6.05 -5.22 8.13
CA ALA A 88 7.30 -5.21 8.88
C ALA A 88 8.45 -4.62 8.02
N GLY A 89 9.65 -4.51 8.60
CA GLY A 89 10.80 -3.91 7.91
C GLY A 89 11.14 -4.61 6.60
N GLN A 90 11.62 -3.84 5.62
CA GLN A 90 12.09 -4.35 4.33
C GLN A 90 11.03 -5.08 3.47
N VAL A 91 9.76 -4.88 3.77
CA VAL A 91 8.68 -5.43 2.94
C VAL A 91 8.57 -4.64 1.64
N VAL A 92 8.50 -5.35 0.53
CA VAL A 92 8.27 -4.77 -0.80
C VAL A 92 6.90 -5.22 -1.31
N ILE A 93 6.03 -4.28 -1.64
CA ILE A 93 4.72 -4.55 -2.24
C ILE A 93 4.69 -3.90 -3.62
N GLY A 94 4.34 -4.68 -4.63
CA GLY A 94 4.25 -4.21 -6.01
C GLY A 94 3.09 -3.23 -6.25
N GLU A 95 2.86 -2.91 -7.51
CA GLU A 95 1.80 -2.00 -7.94
C GLU A 95 0.41 -2.65 -7.93
N GLN A 96 -0.62 -1.81 -7.74
CA GLN A 96 -2.03 -2.20 -7.85
C GLN A 96 -2.42 -3.37 -6.93
N CYS A 97 -1.76 -3.51 -5.81
CA CYS A 97 -2.13 -4.50 -4.79
C CYS A 97 -3.25 -3.97 -3.90
N GLU A 98 -4.06 -4.89 -3.39
CA GLU A 98 -5.07 -4.64 -2.37
C GLU A 98 -4.80 -5.55 -1.18
N ILE A 99 -4.30 -4.99 -0.11
CA ILE A 99 -3.99 -5.72 1.12
C ILE A 99 -5.14 -5.51 2.10
N GLY A 100 -5.87 -6.58 2.35
CA GLY A 100 -7.09 -6.58 3.13
C GLY A 100 -6.88 -6.23 4.61
N LEU A 101 -7.94 -5.74 5.24
CA LEU A 101 -8.00 -5.26 6.62
C LEU A 101 -7.28 -6.20 7.60
N GLY A 102 -6.44 -5.63 8.48
CA GLY A 102 -5.75 -6.37 9.54
C GLY A 102 -4.71 -7.38 9.08
N SER A 103 -4.32 -7.37 7.79
CA SER A 103 -3.27 -8.26 7.30
C SER A 103 -1.90 -7.89 7.85
N ASN A 104 -1.07 -8.90 8.10
CA ASN A 104 0.26 -8.74 8.66
C ASN A 104 1.30 -9.40 7.75
N MET A 105 2.44 -8.74 7.56
CA MET A 105 3.55 -9.21 6.74
C MET A 105 4.81 -9.29 7.58
N ILE A 106 5.49 -10.43 7.57
CA ILE A 106 6.80 -10.55 8.23
C ILE A 106 7.88 -9.78 7.48
N GLN A 107 8.99 -9.52 8.15
CA GLN A 107 10.11 -8.76 7.60
C GLN A 107 10.70 -9.40 6.34
N GLY A 108 11.10 -8.57 5.39
CA GLY A 108 11.95 -8.93 4.24
C GLY A 108 11.24 -9.64 3.10
N ILE A 109 9.90 -9.77 3.13
CA ILE A 109 9.18 -10.43 2.05
C ILE A 109 8.83 -9.48 0.90
N THR A 110 8.66 -10.07 -0.28
CA THR A 110 8.24 -9.38 -1.49
C THR A 110 6.86 -9.89 -1.94
N ILE A 111 5.95 -8.96 -2.18
CA ILE A 111 4.63 -9.20 -2.79
C ILE A 111 4.66 -8.59 -4.19
N GLY A 112 4.38 -9.40 -5.19
CA GLY A 112 4.35 -8.98 -6.58
C GLY A 112 3.22 -8.01 -6.90
N ASN A 113 3.02 -7.72 -8.19
CA ASN A 113 2.00 -6.79 -8.66
C ASN A 113 0.61 -7.43 -8.70
N ARG A 114 -0.44 -6.63 -8.53
CA ARG A 114 -1.84 -7.05 -8.64
C ARG A 114 -2.17 -8.26 -7.76
N VAL A 115 -1.70 -8.22 -6.53
CA VAL A 115 -2.03 -9.22 -5.51
C VAL A 115 -3.17 -8.70 -4.64
N ILE A 116 -4.15 -9.55 -4.40
CA ILE A 116 -5.22 -9.30 -3.43
C ILE A 116 -4.98 -10.19 -2.22
N ALA A 117 -4.80 -9.61 -1.06
CA ALA A 117 -4.73 -10.34 0.21
C ALA A 117 -6.07 -10.18 0.95
N GLY A 118 -6.70 -11.30 1.29
CA GLY A 118 -7.91 -11.31 2.11
C GLY A 118 -7.67 -10.73 3.51
N ALA A 119 -8.71 -10.20 4.13
CA ALA A 119 -8.64 -9.63 5.48
C ALA A 119 -8.05 -10.62 6.49
N GLY A 120 -7.26 -10.13 7.44
CA GLY A 120 -6.63 -10.94 8.48
C GLY A 120 -5.55 -11.91 8.00
N SER A 121 -5.07 -11.77 6.78
CA SER A 121 -4.01 -12.63 6.25
C SER A 121 -2.68 -12.43 6.97
N VAL A 122 -1.97 -13.51 7.26
CA VAL A 122 -0.59 -13.45 7.76
C VAL A 122 0.36 -13.97 6.68
N ILE A 123 1.09 -13.05 6.06
CA ILE A 123 1.94 -13.33 4.91
C ILE A 123 3.36 -13.58 5.40
N VAL A 124 3.84 -14.81 5.24
CA VAL A 124 5.12 -15.29 5.81
C VAL A 124 6.13 -15.74 4.76
N LYS A 125 5.87 -15.44 3.48
CA LYS A 125 6.77 -15.74 2.37
C LYS A 125 6.47 -14.85 1.18
N ASP A 126 7.37 -14.82 0.22
CA ASP A 126 7.18 -14.09 -1.03
C ASP A 126 5.94 -14.56 -1.79
N ILE A 127 5.23 -13.61 -2.39
CA ILE A 127 4.01 -13.84 -3.17
C ILE A 127 4.25 -13.34 -4.60
N GLY A 128 4.03 -14.22 -5.56
CA GLY A 128 4.08 -13.86 -6.98
C GLY A 128 2.92 -12.94 -7.39
N SER A 129 3.05 -12.32 -8.55
CA SER A 129 2.03 -11.40 -9.09
C SER A 129 0.73 -12.09 -9.53
N ASN A 130 -0.34 -11.30 -9.69
CA ASN A 130 -1.62 -11.71 -10.29
C ASN A 130 -2.29 -12.89 -9.56
N CYS A 131 -2.44 -12.76 -8.26
CA CYS A 131 -3.11 -13.80 -7.48
C CYS A 131 -3.89 -13.23 -6.29
N THR A 132 -4.78 -14.03 -5.78
CA THR A 132 -5.47 -13.79 -4.51
C THR A 132 -4.95 -14.75 -3.47
N ILE A 133 -4.63 -14.25 -2.30
CA ILE A 133 -4.16 -15.01 -1.15
C ILE A 133 -5.06 -14.76 0.06
N ALA A 134 -5.16 -15.72 0.96
CA ALA A 134 -5.85 -15.54 2.23
C ALA A 134 -5.38 -16.56 3.28
N GLY A 135 -5.65 -16.27 4.54
CA GLY A 135 -5.48 -17.17 5.69
C GLY A 135 -4.22 -16.93 6.54
N VAL A 136 -4.04 -17.79 7.53
CA VAL A 136 -2.94 -17.79 8.51
C VAL A 136 -2.31 -19.20 8.58
N PRO A 137 -1.14 -19.40 7.97
CA PRO A 137 -0.44 -18.51 7.05
C PRO A 137 -1.20 -18.32 5.73
N ALA A 138 -0.99 -17.18 5.06
CA ALA A 138 -1.64 -16.90 3.80
C ALA A 138 -1.20 -17.86 2.69
N LYS A 139 -2.19 -18.36 1.94
CA LYS A 139 -2.00 -19.25 0.79
C LYS A 139 -2.75 -18.71 -0.41
N ARG A 140 -2.26 -19.03 -1.61
CA ARG A 140 -2.96 -18.70 -2.85
C ARG A 140 -4.30 -19.43 -2.91
N ILE A 141 -5.36 -18.69 -3.22
CA ILE A 141 -6.73 -19.23 -3.39
C ILE A 141 -7.27 -19.01 -4.81
N LYS A 142 -6.62 -18.10 -5.57
CA LYS A 142 -6.96 -17.85 -6.97
C LYS A 142 -5.76 -17.29 -7.73
#